data_d91eb64a30845bb017d5fb3c99bda308
#
_entry.id   d91eb64a30845bb017d5fb3c99bda308
#
_cell.length_a   1.000
_cell.length_b   1.000
_cell.length_c   1.000
_cell.angle_alpha   90.00
_cell.angle_beta   90.00
_cell.angle_gamma   90.00
#
_symmetry.space_group_name_H-M   'P 1'
#
loop_
_entity.id
_entity.type
_entity.pdbx_description
1 polymer ?
#
loop_
_entity_poly.entity_id
_entity_poly.type
_entity_poly.pdbx_seq_one_letter_code
_entity_poly.pdbx_strand_id
1 'polypeptide(L)'
;MVLIAASTYVITMHNSLFIQPQVTITVSTTTSLYQIGVLDTLLNDFNNFTHANVKFNVLAKGSGEALRLLADGSACFAFVHAPSLELQYLEQGKIERLAIFAYNEFIIVGPRTDPANVNEAQNAIEAFKRIYYAGERGLARFVSRGDLSGTNVRELQIWRLANLSPEGKSWYLKTSQGMAQTLIMADNIQAYTLTDIGSWLKLKNQGKIQNLVELEKDPSYLLNVYSFYISKSPACNNTNILNVAYKFKEYITSRGQDLIIEKYKGLLNPVRGNETMVLQSWEALTKLK
;
A
#
# COMPACT_ATOMS: atom_id res chain seq x y z
N MET A 1 29.36 -34.17 -72.13
CA MET A 1 29.85 -33.64 -70.85
C MET A 1 28.93 -32.49 -70.44
N VAL A 2 27.94 -32.76 -69.53
CA VAL A 2 26.94 -31.81 -69.14
C VAL A 2 27.33 -31.33 -67.74
N LEU A 3 27.61 -30.03 -67.60
CA LEU A 3 27.88 -29.38 -66.31
C LEU A 3 26.55 -29.02 -65.61
N ILE A 4 26.30 -29.68 -64.51
CA ILE A 4 25.17 -29.33 -63.58
C ILE A 4 25.69 -28.25 -62.63
N ALA A 5 25.18 -27.04 -62.76
CA ALA A 5 25.40 -25.96 -61.77
C ALA A 5 24.44 -26.12 -60.61
N ALA A 6 24.94 -26.48 -59.43
CA ALA A 6 24.20 -26.50 -58.19
C ALA A 6 24.07 -25.07 -57.59
N SER A 7 22.90 -24.47 -57.66
CA SER A 7 22.57 -23.23 -56.99
C SER A 7 22.35 -23.50 -55.51
N THR A 8 23.28 -23.12 -54.64
CA THR A 8 23.06 -23.08 -53.18
C THR A 8 22.28 -21.83 -52.81
N TYR A 9 20.98 -22.03 -52.48
CA TYR A 9 20.14 -20.99 -51.91
C TYR A 9 20.50 -20.84 -50.42
N VAL A 10 21.21 -19.78 -50.07
CA VAL A 10 21.48 -19.42 -48.68
C VAL A 10 20.23 -18.69 -48.17
N ILE A 11 19.42 -19.37 -47.38
CA ILE A 11 18.30 -18.75 -46.63
C ILE A 11 18.92 -18.01 -45.46
N THR A 12 19.16 -16.72 -45.60
CA THR A 12 19.45 -15.81 -44.47
C THR A 12 18.16 -15.63 -43.70
N MET A 13 18.00 -16.36 -42.57
CA MET A 13 17.00 -16.05 -41.60
C MET A 13 17.34 -14.68 -41.00
N HIS A 14 16.64 -13.64 -41.46
CA HIS A 14 16.56 -12.38 -40.75
C HIS A 14 15.77 -12.64 -39.47
N ASN A 15 16.46 -12.86 -38.37
CA ASN A 15 15.90 -12.65 -37.05
C ASN A 15 15.60 -11.14 -36.92
N SER A 16 14.47 -10.68 -37.46
CA SER A 16 13.94 -9.38 -37.11
C SER A 16 13.61 -9.48 -35.62
N LEU A 17 14.44 -8.91 -34.78
CA LEU A 17 14.12 -8.58 -33.40
C LEU A 17 12.91 -7.67 -33.47
N PHE A 18 11.70 -8.25 -33.33
CA PHE A 18 10.49 -7.50 -33.12
C PHE A 18 10.65 -6.82 -31.76
N ILE A 19 11.20 -5.60 -31.76
CA ILE A 19 11.18 -4.73 -30.57
C ILE A 19 9.69 -4.49 -30.30
N GLN A 20 9.15 -5.17 -29.29
CA GLN A 20 7.79 -4.92 -28.83
C GLN A 20 7.68 -3.43 -28.47
N PRO A 21 6.66 -2.71 -28.99
CA PRO A 21 6.49 -1.30 -28.66
C PRO A 21 6.39 -1.14 -27.14
N GLN A 22 7.08 -0.15 -26.60
CA GLN A 22 7.04 0.15 -25.18
C GLN A 22 5.65 0.61 -24.76
N VAL A 23 5.05 -0.09 -23.80
CA VAL A 23 3.78 0.31 -23.19
C VAL A 23 4.10 1.21 -22.00
N THR A 24 3.52 2.41 -21.95
CA THR A 24 3.66 3.31 -20.79
C THR A 24 2.40 3.23 -19.95
N ILE A 25 2.55 2.96 -18.65
CA ILE A 25 1.44 2.84 -17.68
C ILE A 25 1.69 3.76 -16.49
N THR A 26 0.75 4.66 -16.23
CA THR A 26 0.74 5.43 -14.98
C THR A 26 0.17 4.57 -13.86
N VAL A 27 0.92 4.50 -12.76
CA VAL A 27 0.61 3.73 -11.56
C VAL A 27 0.43 4.67 -10.39
N SER A 28 -0.72 4.67 -9.74
CA SER A 28 -0.90 5.35 -8.46
C SER A 28 -0.68 4.40 -7.29
N THR A 29 -0.08 4.89 -6.20
CA THR A 29 0.20 4.06 -5.02
C THR A 29 0.25 4.90 -3.76
N THR A 30 0.36 4.23 -2.62
CA THR A 30 0.48 4.92 -1.33
C THR A 30 1.92 5.29 -1.02
N THR A 31 2.09 6.41 -0.30
CA THR A 31 3.43 6.86 0.12
C THR A 31 4.14 5.82 1.00
N SER A 32 3.41 5.10 1.87
CA SER A 32 3.97 4.05 2.71
C SER A 32 4.51 2.87 1.88
N LEU A 33 3.71 2.36 0.93
CA LEU A 33 4.13 1.26 0.06
C LEU A 33 5.32 1.65 -0.83
N TYR A 34 5.30 2.88 -1.37
CA TYR A 34 6.40 3.44 -2.15
C TYR A 34 7.69 3.59 -1.32
N GLN A 35 7.56 4.11 -0.09
CA GLN A 35 8.70 4.35 0.79
C GLN A 35 9.45 3.09 1.21
N ILE A 36 8.77 1.95 1.40
CA ILE A 36 9.46 0.68 1.70
C ILE A 36 10.16 0.09 0.46
N GLY A 37 9.86 0.59 -0.76
CA GLY A 37 10.54 0.21 -2.00
C GLY A 37 10.02 -1.07 -2.65
N VAL A 38 8.96 -1.68 -2.11
CA VAL A 38 8.42 -2.94 -2.63
C VAL A 38 7.83 -2.79 -4.02
N LEU A 39 7.16 -1.66 -4.29
CA LEU A 39 6.53 -1.46 -5.60
C LEU A 39 7.56 -1.36 -6.72
N ASP A 40 8.60 -0.55 -6.55
CA ASP A 40 9.68 -0.43 -7.55
C ASP A 40 10.34 -1.79 -7.80
N THR A 41 10.57 -2.57 -6.73
CA THR A 41 11.13 -3.91 -6.85
C THR A 41 10.22 -4.85 -7.65
N LEU A 42 8.90 -4.86 -7.38
CA LEU A 42 7.93 -5.69 -8.08
C LEU A 42 7.78 -5.29 -9.56
N LEU A 43 7.71 -3.98 -9.86
CA LEU A 43 7.58 -3.48 -11.23
C LEU A 43 8.82 -3.79 -12.08
N ASN A 44 10.01 -3.64 -11.51
CA ASN A 44 11.28 -3.94 -12.19
C ASN A 44 11.45 -5.45 -12.40
N ASP A 45 11.17 -6.29 -11.38
CA ASP A 45 11.25 -7.74 -11.49
C ASP A 45 10.21 -8.28 -12.48
N PHE A 46 9.01 -7.70 -12.54
CA PHE A 46 8.01 -8.05 -13.55
C PHE A 46 8.54 -7.88 -14.98
N ASN A 47 9.13 -6.74 -15.30
CA ASN A 47 9.72 -6.51 -16.62
C ASN A 47 10.81 -7.53 -16.94
N ASN A 48 11.71 -7.80 -15.99
CA ASN A 48 12.83 -8.74 -16.18
C ASN A 48 12.32 -10.18 -16.31
N PHE A 49 11.42 -10.61 -15.43
CA PHE A 49 10.91 -11.97 -15.39
C PHE A 49 10.03 -12.32 -16.58
N THR A 50 9.20 -11.38 -17.04
CA THR A 50 8.26 -11.61 -18.15
C THR A 50 8.77 -11.13 -19.49
N HIS A 51 9.97 -10.55 -19.54
CA HIS A 51 10.55 -9.89 -20.73
C HIS A 51 9.58 -8.82 -21.29
N ALA A 52 8.78 -8.20 -20.43
CA ALA A 52 7.87 -7.13 -20.83
C ALA A 52 8.61 -5.82 -21.03
N ASN A 53 8.22 -5.06 -22.06
CA ASN A 53 8.75 -3.71 -22.31
C ASN A 53 7.75 -2.67 -21.82
N VAL A 54 7.61 -2.55 -20.48
CA VAL A 54 6.67 -1.61 -19.86
C VAL A 54 7.41 -0.52 -19.10
N LYS A 55 7.08 0.73 -19.40
CA LYS A 55 7.52 1.90 -18.63
C LYS A 55 6.42 2.23 -17.59
N PHE A 56 6.75 2.12 -16.32
CA PHE A 56 5.84 2.50 -15.23
C PHE A 56 6.16 3.91 -14.73
N ASN A 57 5.17 4.81 -14.77
CA ASN A 57 5.25 6.14 -14.16
C ASN A 57 4.51 6.09 -12.81
N VAL A 58 5.25 6.10 -11.70
CA VAL A 58 4.70 5.91 -10.36
C VAL A 58 4.36 7.23 -9.70
N LEU A 59 3.13 7.38 -9.22
CA LEU A 59 2.60 8.53 -8.49
C LEU A 59 2.29 8.10 -7.05
N ALA A 60 3.19 8.42 -6.11
CA ALA A 60 2.99 8.12 -4.69
C ALA A 60 2.12 9.19 -4.01
N LYS A 61 0.94 8.79 -3.50
CA LYS A 61 -0.09 9.63 -2.89
C LYS A 61 -0.65 8.98 -1.60
N GLY A 62 -1.71 9.54 -1.01
CA GLY A 62 -2.55 8.79 -0.07
C GLY A 62 -3.52 7.86 -0.82
N SER A 63 -4.07 6.82 -0.15
CA SER A 63 -4.99 5.87 -0.80
C SER A 63 -6.20 6.54 -1.44
N GLY A 64 -6.78 7.56 -0.82
CA GLY A 64 -7.92 8.29 -1.38
C GLY A 64 -7.59 8.98 -2.69
N GLU A 65 -6.47 9.69 -2.75
CA GLU A 65 -6.02 10.36 -3.98
C GLU A 65 -5.59 9.34 -5.04
N ALA A 66 -4.90 8.26 -4.65
CA ALA A 66 -4.52 7.19 -5.57
C ALA A 66 -5.74 6.53 -6.23
N LEU A 67 -6.81 6.27 -5.46
CA LEU A 67 -8.08 5.74 -5.97
C LEU A 67 -8.81 6.75 -6.87
N ARG A 68 -8.76 8.05 -6.56
CA ARG A 68 -9.33 9.10 -7.40
C ARG A 68 -8.66 9.12 -8.77
N LEU A 69 -7.31 9.12 -8.81
CA LEU A 69 -6.53 9.09 -10.06
C LEU A 69 -6.81 7.83 -10.88
N LEU A 70 -7.03 6.69 -10.20
CA LEU A 70 -7.42 5.45 -10.86
C LEU A 70 -8.82 5.56 -11.47
N ALA A 71 -9.78 6.07 -10.71
CA ALA A 71 -11.19 6.14 -11.11
C ALA A 71 -11.43 7.10 -12.28
N ASP A 72 -10.67 8.21 -12.38
CA ASP A 72 -10.75 9.17 -13.48
C ASP A 72 -9.90 8.78 -14.71
N GLY A 73 -9.05 7.73 -14.59
CA GLY A 73 -8.20 7.23 -15.66
C GLY A 73 -6.87 8.00 -15.82
N SER A 74 -6.52 8.91 -14.91
CA SER A 74 -5.19 9.53 -14.84
C SER A 74 -4.10 8.55 -14.45
N ALA A 75 -4.47 7.47 -13.74
CA ALA A 75 -3.66 6.28 -13.54
C ALA A 75 -4.45 5.05 -14.02
N CYS A 76 -3.75 4.09 -14.65
CA CYS A 76 -4.40 2.85 -15.08
C CYS A 76 -4.26 1.72 -14.05
N PHE A 77 -3.22 1.75 -13.23
CA PHE A 77 -3.02 0.81 -12.13
C PHE A 77 -3.00 1.55 -10.79
N ALA A 78 -3.47 0.87 -9.74
CA ALA A 78 -3.32 1.37 -8.38
C ALA A 78 -2.95 0.25 -7.40
N PHE A 79 -2.09 0.59 -6.43
CA PHE A 79 -1.72 -0.25 -5.29
C PHE A 79 -2.05 0.51 -4.01
N VAL A 80 -3.09 0.06 -3.31
CA VAL A 80 -3.71 0.80 -2.19
C VAL A 80 -4.06 -0.12 -1.02
N HIS A 81 -4.38 0.47 0.14
CA HIS A 81 -4.72 -0.26 1.36
C HIS A 81 -5.77 0.49 2.21
N ALA A 82 -6.91 0.81 1.62
CA ALA A 82 -8.03 1.48 2.29
C ALA A 82 -9.37 0.80 1.92
N PRO A 83 -9.64 -0.42 2.43
CA PRO A 83 -10.75 -1.26 2.01
C PRO A 83 -12.11 -0.56 1.91
N SER A 84 -12.45 0.33 2.85
CA SER A 84 -13.72 1.07 2.82
C SER A 84 -13.82 2.08 1.67
N LEU A 85 -12.70 2.73 1.29
CA LEU A 85 -12.66 3.60 0.10
C LEU A 85 -12.63 2.78 -1.19
N GLU A 86 -11.88 1.67 -1.20
CA GLU A 86 -11.80 0.74 -2.33
C GLU A 86 -13.20 0.23 -2.71
N LEU A 87 -14.00 -0.20 -1.69
CA LEU A 87 -15.37 -0.66 -1.90
C LEU A 87 -16.25 0.41 -2.57
N GLN A 88 -16.16 1.67 -2.15
CA GLN A 88 -16.95 2.76 -2.76
C GLN A 88 -16.71 2.89 -4.26
N TYR A 89 -15.46 2.80 -4.72
CA TYR A 89 -15.14 2.87 -6.16
C TYR A 89 -15.47 1.59 -6.92
N LEU A 90 -15.40 0.42 -6.27
CA LEU A 90 -15.86 -0.86 -6.81
C LEU A 90 -17.37 -0.86 -7.06
N GLU A 91 -18.16 -0.40 -6.08
CA GLU A 91 -19.62 -0.30 -6.19
C GLU A 91 -20.06 0.71 -7.27
N GLN A 92 -19.27 1.75 -7.51
CA GLN A 92 -19.48 2.69 -8.61
C GLN A 92 -19.08 2.12 -9.99
N GLY A 93 -18.51 0.92 -10.05
CA GLY A 93 -18.04 0.30 -11.28
C GLY A 93 -16.86 1.02 -11.96
N LYS A 94 -16.13 1.89 -11.24
CA LYS A 94 -15.03 2.70 -11.78
C LYS A 94 -13.68 1.99 -11.80
N ILE A 95 -13.52 0.99 -10.96
CA ILE A 95 -12.29 0.21 -10.81
C ILE A 95 -12.61 -1.28 -10.76
N GLU A 96 -11.59 -2.12 -11.00
CA GLU A 96 -11.67 -3.57 -10.83
C GLU A 96 -10.48 -4.04 -9.99
N ARG A 97 -10.75 -4.85 -8.95
CA ARG A 97 -9.68 -5.47 -8.16
C ARG A 97 -9.15 -6.69 -8.88
N LEU A 98 -7.86 -6.69 -9.22
CA LEU A 98 -7.19 -7.80 -9.85
C LEU A 98 -6.58 -8.78 -8.85
N ALA A 99 -6.06 -8.29 -7.72
CA ALA A 99 -5.51 -9.11 -6.66
C ALA A 99 -5.49 -8.39 -5.30
N ILE A 100 -5.61 -9.14 -4.21
CA ILE A 100 -5.00 -8.80 -2.94
C ILE A 100 -3.64 -9.50 -2.97
N PHE A 101 -2.53 -8.77 -2.71
CA PHE A 101 -1.20 -9.32 -2.96
C PHE A 101 -0.29 -9.34 -1.74
N ALA A 102 -0.61 -8.55 -0.72
CA ALA A 102 0.18 -8.46 0.49
C ALA A 102 -0.67 -7.96 1.65
N TYR A 103 -0.16 -8.16 2.86
CA TYR A 103 -0.69 -7.56 4.07
C TYR A 103 0.43 -7.29 5.06
N ASN A 104 0.20 -6.35 5.96
CA ASN A 104 0.96 -6.16 7.19
C ASN A 104 0.02 -5.65 8.29
N GLU A 105 0.57 -5.04 9.33
CA GLU A 105 -0.22 -4.51 10.43
C GLU A 105 0.00 -3.01 10.55
N PHE A 106 -1.02 -2.30 10.94
CA PHE A 106 -0.88 -1.03 11.62
C PHE A 106 -0.50 -1.30 13.07
N ILE A 107 0.24 -0.37 13.65
CA ILE A 107 0.62 -0.39 15.06
C ILE A 107 0.40 1.00 15.65
N ILE A 108 0.09 1.05 16.94
CA ILE A 108 0.07 2.29 17.70
C ILE A 108 1.45 2.44 18.35
N VAL A 109 2.10 3.55 18.05
CA VAL A 109 3.38 3.91 18.65
C VAL A 109 3.23 5.16 19.50
N GLY A 110 4.05 5.29 20.52
CA GLY A 110 4.00 6.42 21.45
C GLY A 110 5.27 6.54 22.29
N PRO A 111 5.32 7.54 23.19
CA PRO A 111 6.47 7.77 24.06
C PRO A 111 6.73 6.57 24.97
N ARG A 112 8.01 6.33 25.32
CA ARG A 112 8.41 5.24 26.24
C ARG A 112 7.75 5.32 27.62
N THR A 113 7.40 6.52 28.06
CA THR A 113 6.72 6.75 29.35
C THR A 113 5.26 6.36 29.34
N ASP A 114 4.68 6.19 28.17
CA ASP A 114 3.27 5.80 27.92
C ASP A 114 2.24 6.46 28.88
N PRO A 115 2.13 7.80 28.91
CA PRO A 115 1.30 8.49 29.88
C PRO A 115 -0.22 8.20 29.71
N ALA A 116 -0.63 7.57 28.61
CA ALA A 116 -1.99 7.10 28.39
C ALA A 116 -2.19 5.63 28.78
N ASN A 117 -1.14 4.89 29.17
CA ASN A 117 -1.15 3.44 29.45
C ASN A 117 -1.72 2.62 28.28
N VAL A 118 -1.30 2.94 27.07
CA VAL A 118 -1.74 2.27 25.84
C VAL A 118 -1.31 0.81 25.81
N ASN A 119 -0.14 0.49 26.37
CA ASN A 119 0.38 -0.88 26.47
C ASN A 119 -0.47 -1.82 27.32
N GLU A 120 -1.41 -1.28 28.13
CA GLU A 120 -2.37 -2.06 28.93
C GLU A 120 -3.73 -2.18 28.25
N ALA A 121 -3.89 -1.63 27.04
CA ALA A 121 -5.16 -1.70 26.31
C ALA A 121 -5.42 -3.14 25.82
N GLN A 122 -6.68 -3.57 25.82
CA GLN A 122 -7.07 -4.90 25.36
C GLN A 122 -7.19 -4.97 23.82
N ASN A 123 -7.33 -3.81 23.17
CA ASN A 123 -7.47 -3.68 21.71
C ASN A 123 -7.26 -2.22 21.29
N ALA A 124 -7.18 -2.01 19.97
CA ALA A 124 -6.96 -0.69 19.39
C ALA A 124 -8.03 0.34 19.77
N ILE A 125 -9.29 -0.06 19.92
CA ILE A 125 -10.38 0.85 20.31
C ILE A 125 -10.15 1.37 21.74
N GLU A 126 -9.77 0.49 22.67
CA GLU A 126 -9.46 0.89 24.04
C GLU A 126 -8.21 1.77 24.09
N ALA A 127 -7.16 1.43 23.31
CA ALA A 127 -5.96 2.25 23.20
C ALA A 127 -6.28 3.69 22.78
N PHE A 128 -7.14 3.85 21.77
CA PHE A 128 -7.58 5.18 21.32
C PHE A 128 -8.39 5.93 22.38
N LYS A 129 -9.28 5.23 23.14
CA LYS A 129 -9.97 5.84 24.27
C LYS A 129 -9.00 6.35 25.34
N ARG A 130 -8.01 5.55 25.68
CA ARG A 130 -6.98 5.93 26.67
C ARG A 130 -6.19 7.16 26.21
N ILE A 131 -5.78 7.21 24.94
CA ILE A 131 -5.11 8.38 24.35
C ILE A 131 -6.02 9.62 24.39
N TYR A 132 -7.30 9.46 24.03
CA TYR A 132 -8.25 10.58 24.06
C TYR A 132 -8.36 11.20 25.45
N TYR A 133 -8.64 10.39 26.47
CA TYR A 133 -8.79 10.90 27.83
C TYR A 133 -7.49 11.43 28.44
N ALA A 134 -6.36 10.88 28.05
CA ALA A 134 -5.05 11.45 28.43
C ALA A 134 -4.82 12.81 27.74
N GLY A 135 -5.22 12.95 26.48
CA GLY A 135 -5.19 14.20 25.73
C GLY A 135 -6.05 15.30 26.35
N GLU A 136 -7.30 14.98 26.72
CA GLU A 136 -8.20 15.91 27.40
C GLU A 136 -7.64 16.41 28.76
N ARG A 137 -6.78 15.62 29.38
CA ARG A 137 -6.09 16.01 30.62
C ARG A 137 -4.73 16.71 30.38
N GLY A 138 -4.35 16.93 29.12
CA GLY A 138 -3.05 17.54 28.76
C GLY A 138 -1.84 16.63 28.97
N LEU A 139 -2.05 15.31 29.18
CA LEU A 139 -0.99 14.34 29.45
C LEU A 139 -0.45 13.67 28.14
N ALA A 140 -1.21 13.72 27.07
CA ALA A 140 -0.88 13.08 25.81
C ALA A 140 -1.14 14.00 24.61
N ARG A 141 -0.43 13.73 23.49
CA ARG A 141 -0.70 14.30 22.18
C ARG A 141 -0.83 13.16 21.18
N PHE A 142 -1.61 13.39 20.14
CA PHE A 142 -1.73 12.47 19.01
C PHE A 142 -1.39 13.19 17.70
N VAL A 143 -0.57 12.57 16.86
CA VAL A 143 -0.23 13.08 15.53
C VAL A 143 -0.92 12.23 14.49
N SER A 144 -1.86 12.84 13.78
CA SER A 144 -2.59 12.25 12.66
C SER A 144 -1.94 12.62 11.34
N ARG A 145 -2.05 11.75 10.36
CA ARG A 145 -1.69 12.09 8.98
C ARG A 145 -2.61 13.16 8.38
N GLY A 146 -3.92 13.08 8.60
CA GLY A 146 -4.89 14.06 8.15
C GLY A 146 -5.00 14.22 6.62
N ASP A 147 -4.68 13.19 5.82
CA ASP A 147 -4.51 13.25 4.36
C ASP A 147 -5.34 12.22 3.57
N LEU A 148 -6.32 11.58 4.24
CA LEU A 148 -7.13 10.49 3.67
C LEU A 148 -6.32 9.32 3.11
N SER A 149 -5.09 9.12 3.59
CA SER A 149 -4.32 7.91 3.33
C SER A 149 -4.96 6.68 3.99
N GLY A 150 -4.53 5.47 3.61
CA GLY A 150 -5.03 4.24 4.25
C GLY A 150 -4.84 4.25 5.77
N THR A 151 -3.71 4.76 6.27
CA THR A 151 -3.46 4.93 7.70
C THR A 151 -4.45 5.92 8.34
N ASN A 152 -4.68 7.09 7.70
CA ASN A 152 -5.60 8.08 8.24
C ASN A 152 -7.05 7.59 8.19
N VAL A 153 -7.45 6.90 7.13
CA VAL A 153 -8.78 6.27 7.04
C VAL A 153 -8.98 5.28 8.20
N ARG A 154 -7.98 4.43 8.46
CA ARG A 154 -8.01 3.48 9.59
C ARG A 154 -8.09 4.19 10.94
N GLU A 155 -7.29 5.20 11.16
CA GLU A 155 -7.31 6.04 12.35
C GLU A 155 -8.70 6.60 12.61
N LEU A 156 -9.31 7.24 11.60
CA LEU A 156 -10.66 7.83 11.71
C LEU A 156 -11.74 6.78 11.97
N GLN A 157 -11.59 5.57 11.44
CA GLN A 157 -12.48 4.44 11.75
C GLN A 157 -12.38 4.04 13.22
N ILE A 158 -11.17 3.93 13.78
CA ILE A 158 -10.99 3.56 15.19
C ILE A 158 -11.55 4.63 16.12
N TRP A 159 -11.33 5.93 15.84
CA TRP A 159 -11.96 7.02 16.59
C TRP A 159 -13.49 6.91 16.60
N ARG A 160 -14.10 6.61 15.45
CA ARG A 160 -15.57 6.41 15.37
C ARG A 160 -16.03 5.19 16.15
N LEU A 161 -15.34 4.05 16.04
CA LEU A 161 -15.65 2.85 16.82
C LEU A 161 -15.50 3.08 18.32
N ALA A 162 -14.60 3.95 18.74
CA ALA A 162 -14.46 4.39 20.11
C ALA A 162 -15.60 5.34 20.56
N ASN A 163 -16.44 5.80 19.62
CA ASN A 163 -17.46 6.83 19.80
C ASN A 163 -16.87 8.16 20.30
N LEU A 164 -15.70 8.55 19.74
CA LEU A 164 -14.95 9.73 20.10
C LEU A 164 -14.58 10.53 18.84
N SER A 165 -14.48 11.87 18.99
CA SER A 165 -14.01 12.78 17.94
C SER A 165 -12.88 13.64 18.48
N PRO A 166 -11.63 13.47 18.01
CA PRO A 166 -10.50 14.29 18.41
C PRO A 166 -10.42 15.60 17.61
N GLU A 167 -11.27 15.78 16.61
CA GLU A 167 -11.25 16.95 15.71
C GLU A 167 -11.42 18.25 16.50
N GLY A 168 -10.55 19.24 16.21
CA GLY A 168 -10.55 20.54 16.90
C GLY A 168 -9.89 20.54 18.27
N LYS A 169 -9.43 19.40 18.78
CA LYS A 169 -8.70 19.34 20.06
C LYS A 169 -7.27 19.82 19.92
N SER A 170 -6.78 20.57 20.89
CA SER A 170 -5.41 21.12 20.88
C SER A 170 -4.29 20.06 20.95
N TRP A 171 -4.61 18.88 21.48
CA TRP A 171 -3.69 17.74 21.57
C TRP A 171 -3.71 16.84 20.33
N TYR A 172 -4.65 17.05 19.38
CA TYR A 172 -4.75 16.29 18.13
C TYR A 172 -4.20 17.11 16.97
N LEU A 173 -3.01 16.72 16.47
CA LEU A 173 -2.25 17.48 15.49
C LEU A 173 -2.29 16.77 14.14
N LYS A 174 -2.56 17.49 13.06
CA LYS A 174 -2.56 16.96 11.68
C LYS A 174 -1.32 17.43 10.95
N THR A 175 -0.61 16.48 10.31
CA THR A 175 0.56 16.83 9.48
C THR A 175 0.21 17.15 8.05
N SER A 176 -0.83 16.53 7.51
CA SER A 176 -1.18 16.52 6.08
C SER A 176 0.00 16.09 5.19
N GLN A 177 0.87 15.21 5.72
CA GLN A 177 2.10 14.74 5.07
C GLN A 177 2.17 13.21 5.04
N GLY A 178 3.20 12.66 4.36
CA GLY A 178 3.46 11.23 4.29
C GLY A 178 3.82 10.61 5.66
N MET A 179 3.79 9.25 5.73
CA MET A 179 3.98 8.53 7.00
C MET A 179 5.32 8.82 7.66
N ALA A 180 6.39 8.97 6.87
CA ALA A 180 7.72 9.27 7.42
C ALA A 180 7.76 10.58 8.19
N GLN A 181 7.20 11.66 7.63
CA GLN A 181 7.15 12.98 8.27
C GLN A 181 6.25 12.95 9.51
N THR A 182 5.12 12.22 9.44
CA THR A 182 4.22 12.04 10.58
C THR A 182 4.92 11.33 11.73
N LEU A 183 5.65 10.24 11.46
CA LEU A 183 6.44 9.53 12.47
C LEU A 183 7.55 10.39 13.09
N ILE A 184 8.30 11.14 12.25
CA ILE A 184 9.35 12.03 12.72
C ILE A 184 8.77 13.14 13.60
N MET A 185 7.64 13.73 13.22
CA MET A 185 6.97 14.73 14.06
C MET A 185 6.52 14.13 15.39
N ALA A 186 5.87 12.94 15.36
CA ALA A 186 5.45 12.27 16.58
C ALA A 186 6.64 11.94 17.49
N ASP A 187 7.76 11.49 16.94
CA ASP A 187 8.99 11.21 17.69
C ASP A 187 9.55 12.45 18.37
N ASN A 188 9.62 13.56 17.63
CA ASN A 188 10.18 14.83 18.14
C ASN A 188 9.37 15.42 19.30
N ILE A 189 8.04 15.29 19.27
CA ILE A 189 7.16 15.84 20.32
C ILE A 189 6.67 14.78 21.30
N GLN A 190 7.18 13.55 21.19
CA GLN A 190 6.81 12.39 22.02
C GLN A 190 5.28 12.18 22.05
N ALA A 191 4.66 12.16 20.88
CA ALA A 191 3.22 11.96 20.71
C ALA A 191 2.90 10.53 20.28
N TYR A 192 1.65 10.12 20.50
CA TYR A 192 1.10 8.89 19.91
C TYR A 192 0.80 9.09 18.43
N THR A 193 0.89 8.03 17.66
CA THR A 193 0.44 8.00 16.25
C THR A 193 0.14 6.57 15.82
N LEU A 194 -0.70 6.44 14.79
CA LEU A 194 -0.92 5.19 14.06
C LEU A 194 0.05 5.12 12.87
N THR A 195 0.71 3.99 12.68
CA THR A 195 1.63 3.77 11.56
C THR A 195 1.54 2.33 11.06
N ASP A 196 1.92 2.07 9.80
CA ASP A 196 2.18 0.71 9.35
C ASP A 196 3.55 0.22 9.83
N ILE A 197 3.65 -1.09 10.10
CA ILE A 197 4.87 -1.72 10.63
C ILE A 197 6.07 -1.52 9.68
N GLY A 198 5.84 -1.50 8.35
CA GLY A 198 6.90 -1.34 7.37
C GLY A 198 7.57 0.04 7.45
N SER A 199 6.77 1.12 7.49
CA SER A 199 7.26 2.49 7.68
C SER A 199 7.97 2.65 9.02
N TRP A 200 7.40 2.08 10.10
CA TRP A 200 7.98 2.09 11.44
C TRP A 200 9.37 1.45 11.46
N LEU A 201 9.49 0.20 11.05
CA LEU A 201 10.76 -0.55 11.09
C LEU A 201 11.82 0.09 10.20
N LYS A 202 11.43 0.59 9.01
CA LYS A 202 12.37 1.27 8.12
C LYS A 202 12.98 2.50 8.77
N LEU A 203 12.18 3.38 9.35
CA LEU A 203 12.67 4.62 9.97
C LEU A 203 13.45 4.33 11.27
N LYS A 204 13.02 3.34 12.04
CA LYS A 204 13.73 2.90 13.25
C LYS A 204 15.11 2.36 12.92
N ASN A 205 15.22 1.49 11.90
CA ASN A 205 16.50 0.94 11.44
C ASN A 205 17.44 2.01 10.85
N GLN A 206 16.88 3.10 10.33
CA GLN A 206 17.65 4.27 9.89
C GLN A 206 18.06 5.22 11.03
N GLY A 207 17.71 4.92 12.28
CA GLY A 207 17.98 5.76 13.45
C GLY A 207 17.19 7.07 13.49
N LYS A 208 16.13 7.20 12.66
CA LYS A 208 15.31 8.43 12.58
C LYS A 208 14.24 8.51 13.66
N ILE A 209 13.93 7.40 14.32
CA ILE A 209 12.98 7.30 15.43
C ILE A 209 13.72 6.78 16.65
N GLN A 210 13.75 7.60 17.71
CA GLN A 210 14.54 7.32 18.92
C GLN A 210 13.71 7.32 20.19
N ASN A 211 12.65 8.13 20.26
CA ASN A 211 11.87 8.41 21.47
C ASN A 211 10.60 7.56 21.56
N LEU A 212 10.10 7.08 20.42
CA LEU A 212 8.88 6.26 20.39
C LEU A 212 9.19 4.76 20.52
N VAL A 213 8.19 4.05 21.03
CA VAL A 213 8.13 2.59 21.08
C VAL A 213 6.80 2.10 20.53
N GLU A 214 6.76 0.84 20.14
CA GLU A 214 5.54 0.15 19.80
C GLU A 214 4.78 -0.18 21.09
N LEU A 215 3.48 0.11 21.14
CA LEU A 215 2.65 -0.03 22.32
C LEU A 215 1.47 -0.98 22.12
N GLU A 216 0.88 -1.04 20.93
CA GLU A 216 -0.31 -1.85 20.68
C GLU A 216 -0.31 -2.45 19.28
N LYS A 217 -0.70 -3.72 19.20
CA LYS A 217 -1.00 -4.49 17.99
C LYS A 217 -2.34 -5.17 18.15
N ASP A 218 -3.21 -5.03 17.18
CA ASP A 218 -4.54 -5.65 17.20
C ASP A 218 -4.90 -6.18 15.82
N PRO A 219 -4.75 -7.49 15.57
CA PRO A 219 -5.04 -8.07 14.26
C PRO A 219 -6.50 -7.92 13.83
N SER A 220 -7.43 -7.70 14.79
CA SER A 220 -8.86 -7.54 14.48
C SER A 220 -9.17 -6.19 13.83
N TYR A 221 -8.50 -5.12 14.26
CA TYR A 221 -8.75 -3.76 13.79
C TYR A 221 -7.56 -3.15 13.05
N LEU A 222 -6.36 -3.68 13.23
CA LEU A 222 -5.13 -3.11 12.70
C LEU A 222 -4.52 -3.89 11.54
N LEU A 223 -5.18 -4.94 11.03
CA LEU A 223 -4.69 -5.58 9.81
C LEU A 223 -4.75 -4.61 8.63
N ASN A 224 -3.69 -4.56 7.85
CA ASN A 224 -3.49 -3.65 6.73
C ASN A 224 -3.32 -4.46 5.44
N VAL A 225 -4.35 -4.44 4.57
CA VAL A 225 -4.44 -5.28 3.38
C VAL A 225 -4.16 -4.45 2.13
N TYR A 226 -3.22 -4.90 1.31
CA TYR A 226 -2.82 -4.23 0.06
C TYR A 226 -3.43 -4.92 -1.15
N SER A 227 -4.10 -4.13 -1.97
CA SER A 227 -4.79 -4.57 -3.18
C SER A 227 -4.25 -3.89 -4.44
N PHE A 228 -4.27 -4.63 -5.54
CA PHE A 228 -3.96 -4.17 -6.89
C PHE A 228 -5.23 -4.01 -7.71
N TYR A 229 -5.40 -2.85 -8.32
CA TYR A 229 -6.56 -2.45 -9.10
C TYR A 229 -6.20 -1.98 -10.50
N ILE A 230 -7.14 -2.17 -11.43
CA ILE A 230 -7.14 -1.54 -12.75
C ILE A 230 -8.30 -0.55 -12.87
N SER A 231 -8.08 0.55 -13.58
CA SER A 231 -9.11 1.52 -13.95
C SER A 231 -10.07 0.95 -14.99
N LYS A 232 -11.36 1.23 -14.84
CA LYS A 232 -12.39 0.97 -15.87
C LYS A 232 -12.67 2.18 -16.76
N SER A 233 -11.88 3.25 -16.63
CA SER A 233 -11.94 4.39 -17.53
C SER A 233 -11.60 4.01 -18.98
N PRO A 234 -12.27 4.59 -19.99
CA PRO A 234 -11.93 4.37 -21.40
C PRO A 234 -10.46 4.64 -21.74
N ALA A 235 -9.81 5.57 -21.05
CA ALA A 235 -8.39 5.88 -21.23
C ALA A 235 -7.46 4.68 -20.92
N CYS A 236 -7.88 3.78 -20.04
CA CYS A 236 -7.13 2.60 -19.62
C CYS A 236 -7.63 1.30 -20.26
N ASN A 237 -8.72 1.36 -21.03
CA ASN A 237 -9.39 0.19 -21.62
C ASN A 237 -8.86 -0.10 -23.05
N ASN A 238 -7.56 -0.31 -23.19
CA ASN A 238 -6.96 -0.77 -24.44
C ASN A 238 -6.26 -2.13 -24.25
N THR A 239 -6.18 -2.90 -25.32
CA THR A 239 -5.65 -4.27 -25.31
C THR A 239 -4.25 -4.38 -24.70
N ASN A 240 -3.35 -3.42 -24.94
CA ASN A 240 -2.00 -3.47 -24.42
C ASN A 240 -1.98 -3.29 -22.89
N ILE A 241 -2.72 -2.31 -22.37
CA ILE A 241 -2.83 -2.08 -20.92
C ILE A 241 -3.48 -3.27 -20.22
N LEU A 242 -4.58 -3.79 -20.78
CA LEU A 242 -5.27 -4.97 -20.24
C LEU A 242 -4.38 -6.21 -20.21
N ASN A 243 -3.65 -6.47 -21.28
CA ASN A 243 -2.68 -7.58 -21.35
C ASN A 243 -1.60 -7.45 -20.26
N VAL A 244 -1.06 -6.25 -20.07
CA VAL A 244 -0.08 -6.02 -18.99
C VAL A 244 -0.74 -6.20 -17.62
N ALA A 245 -1.97 -5.73 -17.42
CA ALA A 245 -2.68 -5.85 -16.14
C ALA A 245 -2.88 -7.32 -15.73
N TYR A 246 -3.36 -8.15 -16.65
CA TYR A 246 -3.59 -9.57 -16.35
C TYR A 246 -2.27 -10.35 -16.20
N LYS A 247 -1.25 -10.07 -17.01
CA LYS A 247 0.10 -10.64 -16.80
C LYS A 247 0.69 -10.21 -15.46
N PHE A 248 0.49 -8.96 -15.06
CA PHE A 248 0.96 -8.47 -13.76
C PHE A 248 0.18 -9.11 -12.60
N LYS A 249 -1.13 -9.35 -12.76
CA LYS A 249 -1.94 -10.13 -11.80
C LYS A 249 -1.33 -11.52 -11.58
N GLU A 250 -1.05 -12.27 -12.66
CA GLU A 250 -0.43 -13.60 -12.58
C GLU A 250 0.93 -13.54 -11.90
N TYR A 251 1.75 -12.56 -12.27
CA TYR A 251 3.06 -12.35 -11.69
C TYR A 251 2.98 -12.04 -10.19
N ILE A 252 2.13 -11.09 -9.76
CA ILE A 252 2.08 -10.63 -8.36
C ILE A 252 1.49 -11.69 -7.42
N THR A 253 0.67 -12.62 -7.94
CA THR A 253 0.12 -13.75 -7.19
C THR A 253 1.00 -15.01 -7.24
N SER A 254 2.08 -15.01 -7.99
CA SER A 254 3.05 -16.11 -8.11
C SER A 254 4.47 -15.68 -7.74
N ARG A 255 5.31 -15.31 -8.70
CA ARG A 255 6.70 -14.87 -8.49
C ARG A 255 6.81 -13.66 -7.55
N GLY A 256 5.86 -12.73 -7.62
CA GLY A 256 5.81 -11.58 -6.72
C GLY A 256 5.68 -11.96 -5.25
N GLN A 257 5.00 -13.09 -4.94
CA GLN A 257 4.91 -13.60 -3.57
C GLN A 257 6.27 -14.08 -3.06
N ASP A 258 7.06 -14.78 -3.89
CA ASP A 258 8.40 -15.22 -3.52
C ASP A 258 9.29 -14.02 -3.22
N LEU A 259 9.21 -12.99 -4.04
CA LEU A 259 9.99 -11.76 -3.89
C LEU A 259 9.64 -11.01 -2.59
N ILE A 260 8.36 -10.99 -2.20
CA ILE A 260 7.92 -10.43 -0.92
C ILE A 260 8.54 -11.23 0.25
N ILE A 261 8.50 -12.57 0.19
CA ILE A 261 9.10 -13.44 1.21
C ILE A 261 10.60 -13.21 1.32
N GLU A 262 11.29 -13.15 0.20
CA GLU A 262 12.75 -13.06 0.15
C GLU A 262 13.28 -11.70 0.64
N LYS A 263 12.62 -10.59 0.22
CA LYS A 263 13.18 -9.24 0.38
C LYS A 263 12.46 -8.36 1.41
N TYR A 264 11.20 -8.69 1.77
CA TYR A 264 10.36 -7.81 2.60
C TYR A 264 9.86 -8.48 3.88
N LYS A 265 10.52 -9.56 4.31
CA LYS A 265 10.21 -10.26 5.56
C LYS A 265 10.17 -9.29 6.75
N GLY A 266 9.07 -9.29 7.50
CA GLY A 266 8.84 -8.41 8.65
C GLY A 266 8.32 -7.01 8.29
N LEU A 267 8.44 -6.57 7.02
CA LEU A 267 7.85 -5.31 6.55
C LEU A 267 6.50 -5.55 5.87
N LEU A 268 6.40 -6.67 5.15
CA LEU A 268 5.23 -7.05 4.37
C LEU A 268 5.13 -8.58 4.35
N ASN A 269 3.92 -9.10 4.46
CA ASN A 269 3.63 -10.53 4.37
C ASN A 269 3.00 -10.87 3.02
N PRO A 270 3.36 -12.00 2.40
CA PRO A 270 2.69 -12.49 1.21
C PRO A 270 1.29 -12.97 1.55
N VAL A 271 0.39 -12.91 0.58
CA VAL A 271 -0.98 -13.49 0.76
C VAL A 271 -0.97 -15.00 0.62
N ARG A 272 0.00 -15.56 -0.12
CA ARG A 272 0.11 -17.00 -0.36
C ARG A 272 0.04 -17.82 0.94
N GLY A 273 -0.91 -18.76 1.00
CA GLY A 273 -1.20 -19.57 2.18
C GLY A 273 -2.13 -18.91 3.21
N ASN A 274 -2.51 -17.64 2.99
CA ASN A 274 -3.40 -16.88 3.86
C ASN A 274 -4.54 -16.19 3.09
N GLU A 275 -4.81 -16.60 1.85
CA GLU A 275 -5.72 -15.93 0.92
C GLU A 275 -7.10 -15.72 1.52
N THR A 276 -7.68 -16.78 2.10
CA THR A 276 -9.01 -16.75 2.71
C THR A 276 -9.06 -15.79 3.89
N MET A 277 -8.09 -15.87 4.80
CA MET A 277 -8.00 -14.99 5.98
C MET A 277 -7.89 -13.52 5.57
N VAL A 278 -7.01 -13.21 4.61
CA VAL A 278 -6.79 -11.84 4.15
C VAL A 278 -8.00 -11.28 3.41
N LEU A 279 -8.69 -12.10 2.59
CA LEU A 279 -9.93 -11.70 1.92
C LEU A 279 -11.05 -11.41 2.92
N GLN A 280 -11.28 -12.31 3.88
CA GLN A 280 -12.27 -12.10 4.95
C GLN A 280 -11.97 -10.84 5.77
N SER A 281 -10.69 -10.61 6.06
CA SER A 281 -10.26 -9.38 6.75
C SER A 281 -10.55 -8.14 5.90
N TRP A 282 -10.23 -8.16 4.61
CA TRP A 282 -10.57 -7.06 3.70
C TRP A 282 -12.09 -6.77 3.73
N GLU A 283 -12.92 -7.81 3.62
CA GLU A 283 -14.39 -7.68 3.67
C GLU A 283 -14.89 -7.14 5.02
N ALA A 284 -14.31 -7.58 6.13
CA ALA A 284 -14.64 -7.05 7.45
C ALA A 284 -14.27 -5.56 7.56
N LEU A 285 -13.10 -5.18 7.07
CA LEU A 285 -12.59 -3.82 7.10
C LEU A 285 -13.38 -2.85 6.20
N THR A 286 -14.04 -3.33 5.14
CA THR A 286 -14.95 -2.50 4.33
C THR A 286 -16.18 -2.05 5.11
N LYS A 287 -16.61 -2.83 6.11
CA LYS A 287 -17.81 -2.59 6.91
C LYS A 287 -17.57 -1.67 8.10
N LEU A 288 -16.31 -1.33 8.41
CA LEU A 288 -15.98 -0.38 9.45
C LEU A 288 -16.37 1.04 8.97
N LYS A 289 -17.54 1.51 9.42
CA LYS A 289 -18.09 2.82 9.07
C LYS A 289 -17.67 3.88 10.08
#